data_423e61f3231e7dabe1380a35dd9d8ca8
#
_entry.id   423e61f3231e7dabe1380a35dd9d8ca8
#
_cell.length_a   1.000
_cell.length_b   1.000
_cell.length_c   1.000
_cell.angle_alpha   90.00
_cell.angle_beta   90.00
_cell.angle_gamma   90.00
#
_symmetry.space_group_name_H-M   'P 1'
#
loop_
_entity.id
_entity.type
_entity.pdbx_description
1 polymer ?
#
loop_
_entity_poly.entity_id
_entity_poly.type
_entity_poly.pdbx_seq_one_letter_code
_entity_poly.pdbx_strand_id
1 'polypeptide(L)'
;MATQNERFVRWQKISIDHLGFCNNVLLALAIGALSYSLTLTQDKTFIAARGTRSYLGAVLFIALGALSLSIVLGLFCMLNRLRDFRATAQRAKDALATPSKEELNQMGKLTWILFYSQAWTFIAAFACLGTVVWSTFVAGLISN
;
A
#
# COMPACT_ATOMS: atom_id res chain seq x y z
N MET A 1 -35.60 18.75 -0.09
CA MET A 1 -34.54 18.52 -1.11
C MET A 1 -33.19 18.82 -0.48
N ALA A 2 -32.23 17.88 -0.50
CA ALA A 2 -30.89 18.12 0.01
C ALA A 2 -30.21 19.22 -0.83
N THR A 3 -29.60 20.19 -0.17
CA THR A 3 -28.88 21.28 -0.86
C THR A 3 -27.68 20.73 -1.59
N GLN A 4 -27.20 21.41 -2.64
CA GLN A 4 -26.04 20.98 -3.42
C GLN A 4 -24.80 20.80 -2.52
N ASN A 5 -24.70 21.57 -1.47
CA ASN A 5 -23.61 21.49 -0.48
C ASN A 5 -23.70 20.20 0.37
N GLU A 6 -24.89 19.78 0.77
CA GLU A 6 -25.09 18.52 1.52
C GLU A 6 -24.74 17.29 0.67
N ARG A 7 -25.07 17.32 -0.63
CA ARG A 7 -24.68 16.26 -1.57
C ARG A 7 -23.16 16.16 -1.72
N PHE A 8 -22.48 17.31 -1.87
CA PHE A 8 -21.03 17.35 -1.99
C PHE A 8 -20.34 16.80 -0.74
N VAL A 9 -20.75 17.24 0.45
CA VAL A 9 -20.20 16.74 1.73
C VAL A 9 -20.41 15.23 1.88
N ARG A 10 -21.59 14.73 1.49
CA ARG A 10 -21.88 13.29 1.54
C ARG A 10 -20.98 12.49 0.61
N TRP A 11 -20.78 12.93 -0.63
CA TRP A 11 -19.90 12.25 -1.58
C TRP A 11 -18.44 12.29 -1.13
N GLN A 12 -18.00 13.40 -0.59
CA GLN A 12 -16.65 13.53 -0.04
C GLN A 12 -16.43 12.56 1.12
N LYS A 13 -17.39 12.43 2.03
CA LYS A 13 -17.32 11.45 3.13
C LYS A 13 -17.21 10.02 2.62
N ILE A 14 -18.05 9.63 1.65
CA ILE A 14 -18.03 8.29 1.05
C ILE A 14 -16.67 8.01 0.41
N SER A 15 -16.13 8.94 -0.38
CA SER A 15 -14.82 8.77 -1.02
C SER A 15 -13.69 8.59 -0.01
N ILE A 16 -13.74 9.32 1.09
CA ILE A 16 -12.76 9.24 2.18
C ILE A 16 -12.84 7.87 2.89
N ASP A 17 -14.05 7.38 3.16
CA ASP A 17 -14.25 6.10 3.82
C ASP A 17 -13.78 4.95 2.93
N HIS A 18 -14.07 4.99 1.63
CA HIS A 18 -13.57 4.02 0.65
C HIS A 18 -12.05 4.02 0.55
N LEU A 19 -11.40 5.20 0.51
CA LEU A 19 -9.95 5.29 0.49
C LEU A 19 -9.33 4.61 1.72
N GLY A 20 -9.92 4.82 2.91
CA GLY A 20 -9.46 4.17 4.13
C GLY A 20 -9.61 2.66 4.09
N PHE A 21 -10.73 2.17 3.61
CA PHE A 21 -10.95 0.75 3.42
C PHE A 21 -9.94 0.14 2.46
N CYS A 22 -9.76 0.72 1.27
CA CYS A 22 -8.79 0.24 0.28
C CYS A 22 -7.35 0.24 0.83
N ASN A 23 -6.95 1.29 1.56
CA ASN A 23 -5.63 1.35 2.18
C ASN A 23 -5.42 0.23 3.21
N ASN A 24 -6.43 -0.06 4.05
CA ASN A 24 -6.37 -1.14 5.03
C ASN A 24 -6.27 -2.51 4.36
N VAL A 25 -7.02 -2.74 3.28
CA VAL A 25 -6.95 -3.99 2.50
C VAL A 25 -5.56 -4.14 1.88
N LEU A 26 -5.01 -3.09 1.26
CA LEU A 26 -3.65 -3.12 0.70
C LEU A 26 -2.58 -3.41 1.77
N LEU A 27 -2.69 -2.81 2.96
CA LEU A 27 -1.79 -3.08 4.08
C LEU A 27 -1.88 -4.55 4.53
N ALA A 28 -3.08 -5.08 4.70
CA ALA A 28 -3.28 -6.48 5.11
C ALA A 28 -2.70 -7.45 4.08
N LEU A 29 -2.94 -7.20 2.78
CA LEU A 29 -2.39 -7.99 1.69
C LEU A 29 -0.86 -7.89 1.63
N ALA A 30 -0.29 -6.70 1.83
CA ALA A 30 1.17 -6.51 1.82
C ALA A 30 1.84 -7.25 3.00
N ILE A 31 1.24 -7.20 4.19
CA ILE A 31 1.73 -7.95 5.37
C ILE A 31 1.62 -9.46 5.13
N GLY A 32 0.51 -9.94 4.59
CA GLY A 32 0.32 -11.35 4.24
C GLY A 32 1.34 -11.83 3.20
N ALA A 33 1.55 -11.06 2.12
CA ALA A 33 2.54 -11.35 1.09
C ALA A 33 3.98 -11.31 1.63
N LEU A 34 4.30 -10.38 2.54
CA LEU A 34 5.59 -10.30 3.20
C LEU A 34 5.84 -11.55 4.06
N SER A 35 4.86 -11.95 4.87
CA SER A 35 4.95 -13.16 5.71
C SER A 35 5.15 -14.42 4.86
N TYR A 36 4.39 -14.56 3.78
CA TYR A 36 4.55 -15.66 2.83
C TYR A 36 5.94 -15.65 2.17
N SER A 37 6.44 -14.49 1.77
CA SER A 37 7.78 -14.36 1.18
C SER A 37 8.89 -14.79 2.14
N LEU A 38 8.73 -14.52 3.43
CA LEU A 38 9.68 -14.99 4.46
C LEU A 38 9.65 -16.51 4.61
N THR A 39 8.48 -17.14 4.56
CA THR A 39 8.39 -18.61 4.61
C THR A 39 9.03 -19.27 3.40
N LEU A 40 8.94 -18.66 2.22
CA LEU A 40 9.61 -19.14 1.01
C LEU A 40 11.13 -19.21 1.16
N THR A 41 11.75 -18.34 1.95
CA THR A 41 13.20 -18.38 2.17
C THR A 41 13.67 -19.64 2.89
N GLN A 42 12.77 -20.32 3.59
CA GLN A 42 13.03 -21.54 4.36
C GLN A 42 12.62 -22.82 3.59
N ASP A 43 11.93 -22.67 2.47
CA ASP A 43 11.45 -23.78 1.66
C ASP A 43 12.63 -24.46 0.93
N LYS A 44 12.73 -25.78 1.08
CA LYS A 44 13.80 -26.60 0.45
C LYS A 44 13.73 -26.55 -1.07
N THR A 45 12.52 -26.48 -1.63
CA THR A 45 12.31 -26.40 -3.10
C THR A 45 12.80 -25.07 -3.65
N PHE A 46 12.54 -23.97 -2.93
CA PHE A 46 13.06 -22.65 -3.28
C PHE A 46 14.58 -22.58 -3.18
N ILE A 47 15.18 -23.16 -2.11
CA ILE A 47 16.64 -23.19 -1.92
C ILE A 47 17.29 -23.95 -3.07
N ALA A 48 16.74 -25.11 -3.48
CA ALA A 48 17.23 -25.89 -4.59
C ALA A 48 17.12 -25.13 -5.93
N ALA A 49 15.98 -24.49 -6.19
CA ALA A 49 15.77 -23.68 -7.39
C ALA A 49 16.71 -22.47 -7.46
N ARG A 50 17.01 -21.84 -6.32
CA ARG A 50 17.98 -20.74 -6.22
C ARG A 50 19.40 -21.20 -6.56
N GLY A 51 19.79 -22.40 -6.18
CA GLY A 51 21.08 -22.97 -6.54
C GLY A 51 21.28 -23.08 -8.04
N THR A 52 20.21 -23.36 -8.78
CA THR A 52 20.21 -23.46 -10.25
C THR A 52 20.01 -22.10 -10.95
N ARG A 53 19.30 -21.17 -10.31
CA ARG A 53 18.92 -19.86 -10.88
C ARG A 53 19.21 -18.73 -9.87
N SER A 54 20.43 -18.23 -9.87
CA SER A 54 20.92 -17.23 -8.90
C SER A 54 20.08 -15.93 -8.86
N TYR A 55 19.40 -15.54 -9.97
CA TYR A 55 18.55 -14.36 -10.02
C TYR A 55 17.30 -14.46 -9.14
N LEU A 56 16.79 -15.66 -8.81
CA LEU A 56 15.60 -15.83 -7.98
C LEU A 56 15.77 -15.21 -6.59
N GLY A 57 16.97 -15.32 -6.02
CA GLY A 57 17.28 -14.68 -4.75
C GLY A 57 17.19 -13.16 -4.83
N ALA A 58 17.77 -12.57 -5.88
CA ALA A 58 17.73 -11.12 -6.07
C ALA A 58 16.28 -10.61 -6.27
N VAL A 59 15.48 -11.31 -7.10
CA VAL A 59 14.08 -10.96 -7.33
C VAL A 59 13.25 -11.04 -6.04
N LEU A 60 13.49 -12.06 -5.21
CA LEU A 60 12.83 -12.18 -3.91
C LEU A 60 13.21 -11.03 -2.97
N PHE A 61 14.49 -10.65 -2.90
CA PHE A 61 14.91 -9.50 -2.08
C PHE A 61 14.30 -8.19 -2.56
N ILE A 62 14.18 -7.98 -3.87
CA ILE A 62 13.48 -6.82 -4.44
C ILE A 62 12.00 -6.84 -4.04
N ALA A 63 11.34 -7.99 -4.13
CA ALA A 63 9.94 -8.14 -3.71
C ALA A 63 9.75 -7.82 -2.23
N LEU A 64 10.62 -8.34 -1.34
CA LEU A 64 10.60 -8.06 0.10
C LEU A 64 10.79 -6.57 0.39
N GLY A 65 11.75 -5.92 -0.27
CA GLY A 65 12.00 -4.49 -0.14
C GLY A 65 10.82 -3.64 -0.60
N ALA A 66 10.23 -3.99 -1.74
CA ALA A 66 9.07 -3.29 -2.28
C ALA A 66 7.80 -3.49 -1.42
N LEU A 67 7.57 -4.70 -0.87
CA LEU A 67 6.47 -4.95 0.09
C LEU A 67 6.65 -4.12 1.37
N SER A 68 7.87 -4.09 1.92
CA SER A 68 8.18 -3.28 3.09
C SER A 68 7.95 -1.79 2.83
N LEU A 69 8.38 -1.29 1.67
CA LEU A 69 8.15 0.09 1.25
C LEU A 69 6.65 0.39 1.10
N SER A 70 5.89 -0.52 0.50
CA SER A 70 4.44 -0.39 0.37
C SER A 70 3.74 -0.27 1.73
N ILE A 71 4.15 -1.05 2.73
CA ILE A 71 3.63 -0.98 4.10
C ILE A 71 3.94 0.40 4.71
N VAL A 72 5.18 0.88 4.59
CA VAL A 72 5.59 2.18 5.11
C VAL A 72 4.79 3.31 4.46
N LEU A 73 4.63 3.30 3.13
CA LEU A 73 3.82 4.29 2.42
C LEU A 73 2.35 4.28 2.87
N GLY A 74 1.78 3.10 3.10
CA GLY A 74 0.41 2.95 3.61
C GLY A 74 0.25 3.53 5.01
N LEU A 75 1.21 3.30 5.91
CA LEU A 75 1.21 3.90 7.24
C LEU A 75 1.32 5.43 7.17
N PHE A 76 2.20 5.98 6.32
CA PHE A 76 2.30 7.42 6.10
C PHE A 76 1.00 7.99 5.51
N CYS A 77 0.34 7.30 4.60
CA CYS A 77 -0.95 7.69 4.07
C CYS A 77 -2.00 7.80 5.19
N MET A 78 -2.06 6.83 6.10
CA MET A 78 -2.97 6.86 7.27
C MET A 78 -2.67 8.01 8.21
N LEU A 79 -1.39 8.25 8.53
CA LEU A 79 -0.96 9.35 9.40
C LEU A 79 -1.29 10.71 8.79
N ASN A 80 -1.02 10.90 7.50
CA ASN A 80 -1.34 12.14 6.80
C ASN A 80 -2.84 12.41 6.78
N ARG A 81 -3.64 11.37 6.55
CA ARG A 81 -5.10 11.45 6.61
C ARG A 81 -5.60 11.84 8.01
N LEU A 82 -5.02 11.28 9.06
CA LEU A 82 -5.38 11.64 10.45
C LEU A 82 -5.07 13.12 10.73
N ARG A 83 -3.96 13.64 10.22
CA ARG A 83 -3.59 15.06 10.33
C ARG A 83 -4.60 15.95 9.59
N ASP A 84 -4.98 15.57 8.37
CA ASP A 84 -5.97 16.29 7.56
C ASP A 84 -7.33 16.39 8.28
N PHE A 85 -7.79 15.30 8.89
CA PHE A 85 -9.01 15.29 9.69
C PHE A 85 -8.95 16.21 10.90
N ARG A 86 -7.84 16.20 11.65
CA ARG A 86 -7.65 17.07 12.80
C ARG A 86 -7.62 18.54 12.39
N ALA A 87 -6.91 18.86 11.32
CA ALA A 87 -6.82 20.21 10.77
C ALA A 87 -8.19 20.73 10.30
N THR A 88 -8.97 19.89 9.61
CA THR A 88 -10.33 20.22 9.15
C THR A 88 -11.28 20.43 10.33
N ALA A 89 -11.19 19.59 11.37
CA ALA A 89 -12.01 19.72 12.58
C ALA A 89 -11.68 21.00 13.38
N GLN A 90 -10.41 21.38 13.47
CA GLN A 90 -10.00 22.64 14.11
C GLN A 90 -10.53 23.84 13.34
N ARG A 91 -10.44 23.84 12.01
CA ARG A 91 -10.96 24.91 11.18
C ARG A 91 -12.48 25.05 11.23
N ALA A 92 -13.21 23.95 11.44
CA ALA A 92 -14.66 24.00 11.64
C ALA A 92 -15.06 24.66 12.96
N LYS A 93 -14.18 24.65 13.97
CA LYS A 93 -14.39 25.34 15.25
C LYS A 93 -14.01 26.81 15.21
N ASP A 94 -12.97 27.13 14.44
CA ASP A 94 -12.40 28.48 14.39
C ASP A 94 -12.08 28.86 12.95
N ALA A 95 -12.86 29.76 12.34
CA ALA A 95 -12.68 30.16 10.94
C ALA A 95 -11.33 30.89 10.68
N LEU A 96 -10.68 31.38 11.74
CA LEU A 96 -9.36 32.03 11.72
C LEU A 96 -8.22 31.11 12.07
N ALA A 97 -8.51 29.83 12.43
CA ALA A 97 -7.47 28.88 12.81
C ALA A 97 -6.61 28.46 11.62
N THR A 98 -5.32 28.40 11.83
CA THR A 98 -4.37 27.69 10.95
C THR A 98 -4.62 26.17 11.02
N PRO A 99 -4.61 25.42 9.91
CA PRO A 99 -3.92 25.71 8.66
C PRO A 99 -4.77 26.45 7.62
N SER A 100 -4.09 27.10 6.66
CA SER A 100 -4.72 27.79 5.55
C SER A 100 -5.45 26.82 4.60
N LYS A 101 -6.37 27.34 3.77
CA LYS A 101 -7.08 26.51 2.78
C LYS A 101 -6.12 25.83 1.79
N GLU A 102 -4.97 26.46 1.51
CA GLU A 102 -3.92 25.91 0.64
C GLU A 102 -3.20 24.74 1.27
N GLU A 103 -2.86 24.82 2.56
CA GLU A 103 -2.22 23.72 3.30
C GLU A 103 -3.12 22.48 3.37
N LEU A 104 -4.44 22.66 3.61
CA LEU A 104 -5.40 21.57 3.57
C LEU A 104 -5.47 20.89 2.19
N ASN A 105 -5.43 21.69 1.11
CA ASN A 105 -5.44 21.16 -0.25
C ASN A 105 -4.14 20.39 -0.57
N GLN A 106 -3.00 20.85 -0.06
CA GLN A 106 -1.73 20.14 -0.19
C GLN A 106 -1.73 18.81 0.57
N MET A 107 -2.28 18.78 1.80
CA MET A 107 -2.41 17.53 2.58
C MET A 107 -3.29 16.51 1.86
N GLY A 108 -4.41 16.94 1.26
CA GLY A 108 -5.25 16.08 0.44
C GLY A 108 -4.53 15.51 -0.77
N LYS A 109 -3.78 16.34 -1.51
CA LYS A 109 -2.96 15.88 -2.66
C LYS A 109 -1.90 14.87 -2.22
N LEU A 110 -1.21 15.13 -1.11
CA LEU A 110 -0.19 14.22 -0.57
C LEU A 110 -0.77 12.85 -0.21
N THR A 111 -1.97 12.81 0.37
CA THR A 111 -2.66 11.54 0.67
C THR A 111 -2.87 10.70 -0.59
N TRP A 112 -3.32 11.31 -1.69
CA TRP A 112 -3.50 10.62 -2.96
C TRP A 112 -2.19 10.13 -3.56
N ILE A 113 -1.14 10.95 -3.52
CA ILE A 113 0.19 10.57 -4.02
C ILE A 113 0.71 9.35 -3.23
N LEU A 114 0.62 9.39 -1.90
CA LEU A 114 1.05 8.28 -1.05
C LEU A 114 0.25 7.00 -1.33
N PHE A 115 -1.06 7.10 -1.50
CA PHE A 115 -1.91 5.97 -1.81
C PHE A 115 -1.58 5.34 -3.17
N TYR A 116 -1.43 6.13 -4.23
CA TYR A 116 -1.03 5.61 -5.54
C TYR A 116 0.37 5.01 -5.52
N SER A 117 1.32 5.67 -4.85
CA SER A 117 2.69 5.13 -4.71
C SER A 117 2.69 3.79 -3.97
N GLN A 118 1.90 3.65 -2.91
CA GLN A 118 1.70 2.39 -2.19
C GLN A 118 1.12 1.32 -3.11
N ALA A 119 0.05 1.63 -3.84
CA ALA A 119 -0.60 0.67 -4.73
C ALA A 119 0.35 0.18 -5.84
N TRP A 120 1.09 1.07 -6.48
CA TRP A 120 2.05 0.70 -7.52
C TRP A 120 3.22 -0.11 -6.97
N THR A 121 3.78 0.26 -5.82
CA THR A 121 4.85 -0.54 -5.18
C THR A 121 4.36 -1.92 -4.77
N PHE A 122 3.12 -2.03 -4.29
CA PHE A 122 2.49 -3.32 -3.98
C PHE A 122 2.33 -4.18 -5.24
N ILE A 123 1.79 -3.64 -6.34
CA ILE A 123 1.60 -4.37 -7.60
C ILE A 123 2.94 -4.87 -8.15
N ALA A 124 3.96 -4.01 -8.16
CA ALA A 124 5.29 -4.38 -8.61
C ALA A 124 5.91 -5.51 -7.75
N ALA A 125 5.79 -5.39 -6.43
CA ALA A 125 6.27 -6.41 -5.50
C ALA A 125 5.53 -7.74 -5.68
N PHE A 126 4.21 -7.69 -5.87
CA PHE A 126 3.39 -8.88 -6.09
C PHE A 126 3.72 -9.57 -7.42
N ALA A 127 3.99 -8.82 -8.48
CA ALA A 127 4.45 -9.35 -9.74
C ALA A 127 5.82 -10.05 -9.61
N CYS A 128 6.78 -9.42 -8.89
CA CYS A 128 8.08 -10.05 -8.59
C CYS A 128 7.90 -11.36 -7.79
N LEU A 129 7.05 -11.34 -6.76
CA LEU A 129 6.77 -12.56 -5.98
C LEU A 129 6.13 -13.65 -6.84
N GLY A 130 5.19 -13.29 -7.71
CA GLY A 130 4.57 -14.20 -8.66
C GLY A 130 5.59 -14.89 -9.59
N THR A 131 6.58 -14.14 -10.08
CA THR A 131 7.66 -14.73 -10.90
C THR A 131 8.53 -15.71 -10.11
N VAL A 132 8.80 -15.42 -8.83
CA VAL A 132 9.55 -16.33 -7.95
C VAL A 132 8.76 -17.62 -7.73
N VAL A 133 7.49 -17.53 -7.33
CA VAL A 133 6.62 -18.68 -7.07
C VAL A 133 6.46 -19.55 -8.33
N TRP A 134 6.19 -18.91 -9.47
CA TRP A 134 6.08 -19.62 -10.75
C TRP A 134 7.36 -20.36 -11.11
N SER A 135 8.51 -19.70 -10.99
CA SER A 135 9.82 -20.30 -11.33
C SER A 135 10.18 -21.46 -10.40
N THR A 136 9.82 -21.42 -9.11
CA THR A 136 10.04 -22.53 -8.17
C THR A 136 9.12 -23.69 -8.46
N PHE A 137 7.85 -23.41 -8.80
CA PHE A 137 6.89 -24.45 -9.17
C PHE A 137 7.33 -25.22 -10.43
N VAL A 138 7.74 -24.50 -11.48
CA VAL A 138 8.24 -25.10 -12.72
C VAL A 138 9.52 -25.93 -12.47
N ALA A 139 10.42 -25.42 -11.63
CA ALA A 139 11.63 -26.16 -11.28
C ALA A 139 11.30 -27.47 -10.54
N GLY A 140 10.32 -27.46 -9.64
CA GLY A 140 9.84 -28.65 -8.93
C GLY A 140 9.21 -29.71 -9.84
N LEU A 141 8.52 -29.28 -10.91
CA LEU A 141 7.94 -30.19 -11.90
C LEU A 141 9.00 -30.90 -12.79
N ILE A 142 10.11 -30.23 -13.04
CA ILE A 142 11.17 -30.77 -13.92
C ILE A 142 12.11 -31.72 -13.14
N SER A 143 12.17 -31.55 -11.81
CA SER A 143 13.05 -32.36 -10.95
C SER A 143 12.45 -33.69 -10.48
N ASN A 144 11.16 -33.91 -10.71
CA ASN A 144 10.46 -35.21 -10.53
C ASN A 144 10.36 -35.96 -11.83
#